data_d34be9cf603bd3e9d310c05d3583b77a
#
_entry.id   d34be9cf603bd3e9d310c05d3583b77a
#
_cell.length_a   1.000
_cell.length_b   1.000
_cell.length_c   1.000
_cell.angle_alpha   90.00
_cell.angle_beta   90.00
_cell.angle_gamma   90.00
#
_symmetry.space_group_name_H-M   'P 1'
#
loop_
_entity.id
_entity.type
_entity.pdbx_description
1 polymer ?
#
loop_
_entity_poly.entity_id
_entity_poly.type
_entity_poly.pdbx_seq_one_letter_code
_entity_poly.pdbx_strand_id
1 'polypeptide(L)'
;MGHQETYRHNQAYADFLAAWDEGFYAKYADTLQPDKPGARVLDVGCGVGQVVRRLRDAGFAACGVEVSEPNVAKAREFGLDCRMYDGRALPFPDRHFGAVGALNVLEHVEEPEAFLAELVRVVEPGGRVLVSSPNFFRALGWRDYHPAMRGLGNKWRNARRLLAKRRLMRSAPDQVRFDRMTPIVKEPFTPDDDAIVATNGLEMAFFLRRAGCEVERVECTDRYVRPPIGWLLNLTPFRYAMFNAFVVARRVR
;
A
#
# COMPACT_ATOMS: atom_id res chain seq x y z
N MET A 1 -18.91 7.85 12.19
CA MET A 1 -17.47 7.95 12.41
C MET A 1 -16.80 7.20 11.28
N GLY A 2 -15.86 7.81 10.58
CA GLY A 2 -15.11 7.13 9.52
C GLY A 2 -14.15 6.09 10.10
N HIS A 3 -13.77 5.09 9.29
CA HIS A 3 -12.84 4.03 9.71
C HIS A 3 -11.50 4.59 10.22
N GLN A 4 -11.03 5.68 9.65
CA GLN A 4 -9.79 6.37 10.02
C GLN A 4 -9.78 6.94 11.45
N GLU A 5 -10.96 7.25 12.01
CA GLU A 5 -11.06 7.73 13.40
C GLU A 5 -10.59 6.68 14.42
N THR A 6 -10.62 5.38 14.07
CA THR A 6 -10.12 4.29 14.92
C THR A 6 -8.61 4.40 15.18
N TYR A 7 -7.88 5.01 14.26
CA TYR A 7 -6.41 5.17 14.37
C TYR A 7 -6.00 6.49 15.03
N ARG A 8 -6.88 7.53 14.98
CA ARG A 8 -6.51 8.90 15.32
C ARG A 8 -5.84 9.04 16.70
N HIS A 9 -6.34 8.34 17.70
CA HIS A 9 -5.84 8.42 19.08
C HIS A 9 -5.34 7.07 19.61
N ASN A 10 -5.02 6.11 18.73
CA ASN A 10 -4.66 4.75 19.13
C ASN A 10 -3.16 4.65 19.51
N GLN A 11 -2.86 4.84 20.79
CA GLN A 11 -1.50 4.73 21.33
C GLN A 11 -0.94 3.30 21.22
N ALA A 12 -1.78 2.28 21.47
CA ALA A 12 -1.35 0.88 21.39
C ALA A 12 -0.88 0.51 19.97
N TYR A 13 -1.52 1.06 18.94
CA TYR A 13 -1.09 0.87 17.56
C TYR A 13 0.26 1.55 17.27
N ALA A 14 0.49 2.75 17.82
CA ALA A 14 1.76 3.43 17.68
C ALA A 14 2.91 2.67 18.38
N ASP A 15 2.66 2.08 19.53
CA ASP A 15 3.63 1.25 20.26
C ASP A 15 3.94 -0.04 19.49
N PHE A 16 2.91 -0.67 18.93
CA PHE A 16 3.05 -1.84 18.06
C PHE A 16 3.93 -1.54 16.83
N LEU A 17 3.67 -0.44 16.11
CA LEU A 17 4.46 -0.05 14.94
C LEU A 17 5.91 0.29 15.32
N ALA A 18 6.13 0.96 16.45
CA ALA A 18 7.48 1.30 16.91
C ALA A 18 8.33 0.05 17.22
N ALA A 19 7.72 -1.05 17.65
CA ALA A 19 8.37 -2.32 17.91
C ALA A 19 8.52 -3.21 16.67
N TRP A 20 7.98 -2.81 15.51
CA TRP A 20 7.99 -3.63 14.31
C TRP A 20 9.37 -3.73 13.68
N ASP A 21 9.69 -4.90 13.11
CA ASP A 21 10.97 -5.18 12.45
C ASP A 21 11.24 -4.21 11.29
N GLU A 22 12.32 -3.44 11.40
CA GLU A 22 12.74 -2.49 10.37
C GLU A 22 13.09 -3.15 9.03
N GLY A 23 13.48 -4.41 9.02
CA GLY A 23 13.71 -5.18 7.80
C GLY A 23 12.46 -5.32 6.93
N PHE A 24 11.27 -5.24 7.56
CA PHE A 24 10.00 -5.25 6.84
C PHE A 24 9.88 -4.09 5.83
N TYR A 25 10.41 -2.92 6.18
CA TYR A 25 10.31 -1.71 5.37
C TYR A 25 11.40 -1.60 4.29
N ALA A 26 12.46 -2.40 4.36
CA ALA A 26 13.65 -2.24 3.52
C ALA A 26 13.32 -2.28 2.03
N LYS A 27 12.69 -3.35 1.54
CA LYS A 27 12.35 -3.48 0.11
C LYS A 27 11.48 -2.31 -0.39
N TYR A 28 10.53 -1.88 0.42
CA TYR A 28 9.63 -0.78 0.07
C TYR A 28 10.39 0.54 -0.01
N ALA A 29 11.14 0.90 1.03
CA ALA A 29 11.92 2.13 1.07
C ALA A 29 12.96 2.19 -0.06
N ASP A 30 13.70 1.10 -0.31
CA ASP A 30 14.70 1.03 -1.37
C ASP A 30 14.05 1.15 -2.78
N THR A 31 12.85 0.60 -2.96
CA THR A 31 12.10 0.73 -4.22
C THR A 31 11.49 2.11 -4.40
N LEU A 32 11.13 2.80 -3.31
CA LEU A 32 10.50 4.12 -3.34
C LEU A 32 11.50 5.23 -3.70
N GLN A 33 12.80 4.98 -3.64
CA GLN A 33 13.83 5.97 -3.98
C GLN A 33 13.64 6.49 -5.41
N PRO A 34 13.55 7.82 -5.61
CA PRO A 34 13.53 8.42 -6.95
C PRO A 34 14.84 8.21 -7.69
N ASP A 35 14.80 8.30 -9.02
CA ASP A 35 16.01 8.20 -9.84
C ASP A 35 16.92 9.44 -9.68
N LYS A 36 16.34 10.59 -9.29
CA LYS A 36 17.06 11.85 -9.11
C LYS A 36 17.53 12.02 -7.66
N PRO A 37 18.85 12.13 -7.40
CA PRO A 37 19.37 12.41 -6.06
C PRO A 37 18.76 13.66 -5.43
N GLY A 38 18.49 13.62 -4.13
CA GLY A 38 17.93 14.74 -3.38
C GLY A 38 16.48 15.10 -3.70
N ALA A 39 15.80 14.32 -4.56
CA ALA A 39 14.40 14.57 -4.88
C ALA A 39 13.51 14.44 -3.63
N ARG A 40 12.35 15.12 -3.67
CA ARG A 40 11.33 15.00 -2.63
C ARG A 40 10.61 13.66 -2.71
N VAL A 41 10.44 13.03 -1.56
CA VAL A 41 9.73 11.74 -1.43
C VAL A 41 8.65 11.84 -0.36
N LEU A 42 7.46 11.32 -0.65
CA LEU A 42 6.36 11.24 0.30
C LEU A 42 6.02 9.80 0.63
N ASP A 43 5.94 9.50 1.92
CA ASP A 43 5.37 8.25 2.44
C ASP A 43 3.99 8.54 3.04
N VAL A 44 2.94 7.96 2.47
CA VAL A 44 1.54 8.17 2.90
C VAL A 44 1.13 7.04 3.84
N GLY A 45 0.63 7.38 5.03
CA GLY A 45 0.45 6.43 6.13
C GLY A 45 1.80 6.04 6.71
N CYS A 46 2.66 7.04 6.98
CA CYS A 46 4.06 6.82 7.36
C CYS A 46 4.25 6.19 8.75
N GLY A 47 3.19 5.95 9.52
CA GLY A 47 3.26 5.43 10.87
C GLY A 47 4.20 6.26 11.74
N VAL A 48 5.11 5.60 12.45
CA VAL A 48 6.13 6.26 13.28
C VAL A 48 7.39 6.68 12.51
N GLY A 49 7.36 6.67 11.18
CA GLY A 49 8.35 7.28 10.29
C GLY A 49 9.54 6.41 9.90
N GLN A 50 9.49 5.08 10.04
CA GLN A 50 10.62 4.20 9.69
C GLN A 50 11.06 4.35 8.23
N VAL A 51 10.11 4.42 7.29
CA VAL A 51 10.40 4.62 5.86
C VAL A 51 10.96 6.01 5.61
N VAL A 52 10.37 7.05 6.20
CA VAL A 52 10.86 8.44 6.10
C VAL A 52 12.30 8.55 6.57
N ARG A 53 12.64 7.90 7.71
CA ARG A 53 14.02 7.86 8.22
C ARG A 53 14.98 7.22 7.22
N ARG A 54 14.65 6.03 6.69
CA ARG A 54 15.51 5.34 5.73
C ARG A 54 15.74 6.16 4.45
N LEU A 55 14.72 6.81 3.94
CA LEU A 55 14.83 7.67 2.76
C LEU A 55 15.67 8.92 3.03
N ARG A 56 15.51 9.55 4.21
CA ARG A 56 16.34 10.67 4.63
C ARG A 56 17.81 10.26 4.76
N ASP A 57 18.08 9.12 5.40
CA ASP A 57 19.43 8.58 5.60
C ASP A 57 20.08 8.19 4.25
N ALA A 58 19.26 7.86 3.23
CA ALA A 58 19.71 7.68 1.83
C ALA A 58 19.89 9.00 1.06
N GLY A 59 19.70 10.17 1.69
CA GLY A 59 19.97 11.49 1.09
C GLY A 59 18.79 12.12 0.35
N PHE A 60 17.56 11.62 0.54
CA PHE A 60 16.36 12.22 -0.08
C PHE A 60 15.68 13.22 0.86
N ALA A 61 14.99 14.21 0.27
CA ALA A 61 14.11 15.12 1.00
C ALA A 61 12.79 14.41 1.33
N ALA A 62 12.82 13.52 2.32
CA ALA A 62 11.69 12.66 2.66
C ALA A 62 10.78 13.28 3.72
N CYS A 63 9.47 13.20 3.51
CA CYS A 63 8.45 13.52 4.50
C CYS A 63 7.35 12.45 4.50
N GLY A 64 6.52 12.46 5.55
CA GLY A 64 5.39 11.55 5.68
C GLY A 64 4.10 12.27 6.07
N VAL A 65 2.96 11.66 5.76
CA VAL A 65 1.66 12.04 6.30
C VAL A 65 0.99 10.85 6.98
N GLU A 66 0.26 11.11 8.06
CA GLU A 66 -0.34 10.08 8.90
C GLU A 66 -1.63 10.62 9.54
N VAL A 67 -2.62 9.74 9.78
CA VAL A 67 -3.89 10.10 10.42
C VAL A 67 -3.86 9.94 11.94
N SER A 68 -2.89 9.19 12.47
CA SER A 68 -2.70 8.89 13.88
C SER A 68 -1.83 9.93 14.57
N GLU A 69 -2.39 10.65 15.55
CA GLU A 69 -1.65 11.62 16.36
C GLU A 69 -0.48 10.99 17.13
N PRO A 70 -0.65 9.83 17.80
CA PRO A 70 0.47 9.18 18.49
C PRO A 70 1.61 8.78 17.54
N ASN A 71 1.30 8.32 16.33
CA ASN A 71 2.31 7.98 15.34
C ASN A 71 3.14 9.21 14.92
N VAL A 72 2.45 10.31 14.60
CA VAL A 72 3.11 11.57 14.23
C VAL A 72 3.95 12.12 15.38
N ALA A 73 3.46 12.05 16.62
CA ALA A 73 4.21 12.47 17.79
C ALA A 73 5.52 11.69 17.91
N LYS A 74 5.48 10.36 17.84
CA LYS A 74 6.68 9.51 17.87
C LYS A 74 7.65 9.80 16.72
N ALA A 75 7.15 9.96 15.49
CA ALA A 75 8.00 10.30 14.35
C ALA A 75 8.75 11.63 14.58
N ARG A 76 8.06 12.64 15.14
CA ARG A 76 8.65 13.94 15.46
C ARG A 76 9.70 13.89 16.57
N GLU A 77 9.55 13.02 17.56
CA GLU A 77 10.58 12.78 18.57
C GLU A 77 11.91 12.36 17.96
N PHE A 78 11.89 11.65 16.83
CA PHE A 78 13.07 11.29 16.04
C PHE A 78 13.51 12.36 15.02
N GLY A 79 12.93 13.57 15.09
CA GLY A 79 13.26 14.67 14.18
C GLY A 79 12.84 14.42 12.72
N LEU A 80 11.80 13.60 12.48
CA LEU A 80 11.29 13.28 11.16
C LEU A 80 10.19 14.27 10.74
N ASP A 81 10.14 14.65 9.46
CA ASP A 81 9.08 15.48 8.90
C ASP A 81 7.84 14.62 8.62
N CYS A 82 7.09 14.31 9.68
CA CYS A 82 5.81 13.62 9.60
C CYS A 82 4.69 14.56 10.05
N ARG A 83 3.61 14.61 9.29
CA ARG A 83 2.50 15.57 9.45
C ARG A 83 1.17 14.87 9.55
N MET A 84 0.29 15.44 10.37
CA MET A 84 -1.12 15.02 10.38
C MET A 84 -1.81 15.40 9.07
N TYR A 85 -2.70 14.52 8.59
CA TYR A 85 -3.65 14.83 7.53
C TYR A 85 -5.01 14.15 7.80
N ASP A 86 -6.01 14.49 7.02
CA ASP A 86 -7.40 14.05 7.26
C ASP A 86 -7.73 12.68 6.66
N GLY A 87 -6.76 12.05 5.98
CA GLY A 87 -6.94 10.75 5.31
C GLY A 87 -7.70 10.83 3.97
N ARG A 88 -7.98 12.03 3.45
CA ARG A 88 -8.72 12.26 2.21
C ARG A 88 -7.84 12.92 1.15
N ALA A 89 -7.61 14.23 1.27
CA ALA A 89 -6.79 14.97 0.34
C ALA A 89 -5.38 15.16 0.87
N LEU A 90 -4.39 14.87 0.05
CA LEU A 90 -2.98 15.10 0.42
C LEU A 90 -2.71 16.61 0.46
N PRO A 91 -2.15 17.16 1.58
CA PRO A 91 -1.94 18.58 1.77
C PRO A 91 -0.72 19.11 0.99
N PHE A 92 -0.60 18.70 -0.27
CA PHE A 92 0.50 19.08 -1.15
C PHE A 92 -0.02 19.49 -2.53
N PRO A 93 0.69 20.40 -3.22
CA PRO A 93 0.34 20.76 -4.58
C PRO A 93 0.57 19.61 -5.55
N ASP A 94 -0.01 19.72 -6.74
CA ASP A 94 0.22 18.80 -7.86
C ASP A 94 1.70 18.75 -8.22
N ARG A 95 2.17 17.58 -8.64
CA ARG A 95 3.51 17.40 -9.23
C ARG A 95 4.65 17.85 -8.29
N HIS A 96 4.51 17.58 -7.01
CA HIS A 96 5.43 18.08 -5.98
C HIS A 96 6.57 17.10 -5.65
N PHE A 97 6.35 15.79 -5.82
CA PHE A 97 7.26 14.74 -5.39
C PHE A 97 7.84 13.94 -6.56
N GLY A 98 9.13 13.59 -6.48
CA GLY A 98 9.76 12.65 -7.40
C GLY A 98 9.33 11.20 -7.17
N ALA A 99 8.91 10.87 -5.94
CA ALA A 99 8.28 9.58 -5.64
C ALA A 99 7.26 9.71 -4.51
N VAL A 100 6.18 8.93 -4.60
CA VAL A 100 5.14 8.82 -3.56
C VAL A 100 4.80 7.35 -3.35
N GLY A 101 4.68 6.95 -2.09
CA GLY A 101 4.31 5.59 -1.76
C GLY A 101 3.29 5.47 -0.65
N ALA A 102 2.64 4.30 -0.59
CA ALA A 102 1.76 3.88 0.49
C ALA A 102 1.95 2.38 0.76
N LEU A 103 2.30 2.03 2.00
CA LEU A 103 2.55 0.66 2.44
C LEU A 103 1.51 0.26 3.49
N ASN A 104 0.67 -0.72 3.18
CA ASN A 104 -0.41 -1.20 4.05
C ASN A 104 -1.33 -0.07 4.54
N VAL A 105 -1.82 0.73 3.60
CA VAL A 105 -2.74 1.85 3.85
C VAL A 105 -4.02 1.67 3.05
N LEU A 106 -3.92 1.23 1.78
CA LEU A 106 -5.04 1.19 0.84
C LEU A 106 -6.21 0.34 1.34
N GLU A 107 -5.94 -0.72 2.10
CA GLU A 107 -6.93 -1.61 2.70
C GLU A 107 -7.79 -0.94 3.77
N HIS A 108 -7.35 0.19 4.31
CA HIS A 108 -8.02 0.95 5.37
C HIS A 108 -8.70 2.23 4.88
N VAL A 109 -8.64 2.52 3.57
CA VAL A 109 -9.12 3.78 2.99
C VAL A 109 -10.59 3.66 2.56
N GLU A 110 -11.40 4.66 2.94
CA GLU A 110 -12.82 4.70 2.57
C GLU A 110 -13.04 4.87 1.06
N GLU A 111 -12.22 5.65 0.38
CA GLU A 111 -12.32 5.94 -1.06
C GLU A 111 -11.03 5.51 -1.79
N PRO A 112 -10.79 4.18 -1.97
CA PRO A 112 -9.50 3.66 -2.45
C PRO A 112 -9.14 4.11 -3.87
N GLU A 113 -10.13 4.31 -4.75
CA GLU A 113 -9.90 4.80 -6.10
C GLU A 113 -9.44 6.27 -6.08
N ALA A 114 -10.09 7.11 -5.27
CA ALA A 114 -9.70 8.51 -5.08
C ALA A 114 -8.33 8.62 -4.41
N PHE A 115 -8.04 7.78 -3.43
CA PHE A 115 -6.73 7.71 -2.78
C PHE A 115 -5.61 7.43 -3.78
N LEU A 116 -5.77 6.44 -4.66
CA LEU A 116 -4.77 6.16 -5.70
C LEU A 116 -4.59 7.33 -6.67
N ALA A 117 -5.68 8.03 -7.02
CA ALA A 117 -5.61 9.23 -7.86
C ALA A 117 -4.86 10.39 -7.15
N GLU A 118 -5.04 10.55 -5.83
CA GLU A 118 -4.31 11.54 -5.02
C GLU A 118 -2.81 11.26 -4.96
N LEU A 119 -2.39 9.98 -4.80
CA LEU A 119 -0.97 9.63 -4.89
C LEU A 119 -0.38 10.07 -6.23
N VAL A 120 -1.09 9.82 -7.33
CA VAL A 120 -0.64 10.21 -8.67
C VAL A 120 -0.66 11.72 -8.86
N ARG A 121 -1.65 12.44 -8.31
CA ARG A 121 -1.76 13.91 -8.43
C ARG A 121 -0.51 14.61 -7.95
N VAL A 122 0.01 14.20 -6.79
CA VAL A 122 1.15 14.87 -6.15
C VAL A 122 2.53 14.44 -6.68
N VAL A 123 2.60 13.38 -7.49
CA VAL A 123 3.85 12.94 -8.15
C VAL A 123 4.12 13.79 -9.39
N GLU A 124 5.36 14.17 -9.63
CA GLU A 124 5.79 14.85 -10.87
C GLU A 124 5.74 13.90 -12.10
N PRO A 125 5.61 14.43 -13.33
CA PRO A 125 5.76 13.61 -14.54
C PRO A 125 7.09 12.86 -14.55
N GLY A 126 7.05 11.56 -14.88
CA GLY A 126 8.21 10.67 -14.78
C GLY A 126 8.52 10.18 -13.36
N GLY A 127 7.87 10.71 -12.34
CA GLY A 127 8.05 10.30 -10.95
C GLY A 127 7.39 8.94 -10.64
N ARG A 128 7.80 8.35 -9.54
CA ARG A 128 7.41 6.98 -9.12
C ARG A 128 6.22 6.98 -8.17
N VAL A 129 5.29 6.06 -8.40
CA VAL A 129 4.22 5.71 -7.46
C VAL A 129 4.41 4.26 -7.04
N LEU A 130 4.43 4.01 -5.73
CA LEU A 130 4.61 2.68 -5.16
C LEU A 130 3.47 2.39 -4.17
N VAL A 131 2.71 1.33 -4.43
CA VAL A 131 1.65 0.88 -3.51
C VAL A 131 1.87 -0.58 -3.15
N SER A 132 1.92 -0.87 -1.85
CA SER A 132 1.96 -2.22 -1.32
C SER A 132 0.82 -2.43 -0.34
N SER A 133 0.15 -3.57 -0.43
CA SER A 133 -1.03 -3.87 0.37
C SER A 133 -1.22 -5.39 0.49
N PRO A 134 -1.88 -5.90 1.52
CA PRO A 134 -2.31 -7.29 1.55
C PRO A 134 -3.05 -7.68 0.29
N ASN A 135 -2.87 -8.91 -0.17
CA ASN A 135 -3.67 -9.44 -1.25
C ASN A 135 -4.78 -10.33 -0.67
N PHE A 136 -5.99 -9.78 -0.55
CA PHE A 136 -7.14 -10.53 -0.04
C PHE A 136 -7.73 -11.51 -1.08
N PHE A 137 -7.31 -11.42 -2.34
CA PHE A 137 -7.70 -12.36 -3.40
C PHE A 137 -6.72 -13.51 -3.59
N ARG A 138 -6.00 -13.91 -2.51
CA ARG A 138 -5.10 -15.06 -2.55
C ARG A 138 -5.85 -16.33 -2.95
N ALA A 139 -5.57 -16.81 -4.15
CA ALA A 139 -6.12 -18.05 -4.68
C ALA A 139 -5.17 -19.24 -4.47
N LEU A 140 -3.88 -18.97 -4.27
CA LEU A 140 -2.82 -19.96 -4.11
C LEU A 140 -1.93 -19.59 -2.92
N GLY A 141 -1.13 -20.57 -2.49
CA GLY A 141 -0.13 -20.40 -1.43
C GLY A 141 -0.61 -20.84 -0.05
N TRP A 142 0.31 -20.73 0.86
CA TRP A 142 0.20 -20.97 2.30
C TRP A 142 0.52 -19.66 3.04
N ARG A 143 0.53 -19.58 4.35
CA ARG A 143 0.78 -18.38 5.14
C ARG A 143 -0.37 -17.35 5.05
N ASP A 144 -1.57 -17.88 4.99
CA ASP A 144 -2.77 -17.08 5.03
C ASP A 144 -3.05 -16.68 6.50
N TYR A 145 -2.88 -15.41 6.80
CA TYR A 145 -3.09 -14.87 8.16
C TYR A 145 -4.52 -14.37 8.37
N HIS A 146 -5.18 -13.88 7.32
CA HIS A 146 -6.54 -13.36 7.41
C HIS A 146 -7.60 -14.43 7.04
N PRO A 147 -8.78 -14.48 7.72
CA PRO A 147 -9.83 -15.46 7.43
C PRO A 147 -10.30 -15.50 5.97
N ALA A 148 -10.38 -14.36 5.28
CA ALA A 148 -10.78 -14.29 3.87
C ALA A 148 -9.81 -15.00 2.91
N MET A 149 -8.59 -15.29 3.34
CA MET A 149 -7.56 -15.98 2.56
C MET A 149 -7.53 -17.48 2.80
N ARG A 150 -8.03 -17.95 3.97
CA ARG A 150 -7.89 -19.33 4.45
C ARG A 150 -8.89 -20.30 3.82
N GLY A 151 -8.46 -21.54 3.62
CA GLY A 151 -9.30 -22.67 3.21
C GLY A 151 -9.57 -22.73 1.70
N LEU A 152 -9.80 -23.95 1.20
CA LEU A 152 -9.96 -24.25 -0.23
C LEU A 152 -11.16 -23.51 -0.85
N GLY A 153 -12.27 -23.36 -0.11
CA GLY A 153 -13.46 -22.65 -0.57
C GLY A 153 -13.16 -21.17 -0.84
N ASN A 154 -12.42 -20.50 0.06
CA ASN A 154 -12.01 -19.10 -0.14
C ASN A 154 -11.02 -18.98 -1.30
N LYS A 155 -10.06 -19.90 -1.42
CA LYS A 155 -9.10 -19.88 -2.53
C LYS A 155 -9.79 -20.01 -3.87
N TRP A 156 -10.74 -20.91 -4.00
CA TRP A 156 -11.52 -21.07 -5.23
C TRP A 156 -12.40 -19.85 -5.53
N ARG A 157 -13.06 -19.29 -4.51
CA ARG A 157 -13.82 -18.04 -4.62
C ARG A 157 -12.93 -16.89 -5.08
N ASN A 158 -11.75 -16.74 -4.49
CA ASN A 158 -10.78 -15.70 -4.82
C ASN A 158 -10.25 -15.85 -6.26
N ALA A 159 -9.98 -17.08 -6.72
CA ALA A 159 -9.62 -17.34 -8.12
C ALA A 159 -10.73 -16.88 -9.09
N ARG A 160 -11.99 -17.21 -8.79
CA ARG A 160 -13.14 -16.76 -9.60
C ARG A 160 -13.28 -15.24 -9.58
N ARG A 161 -13.08 -14.59 -8.43
CA ARG A 161 -13.12 -13.12 -8.31
C ARG A 161 -12.03 -12.47 -9.18
N LEU A 162 -10.79 -12.94 -9.13
CA LEU A 162 -9.71 -12.45 -10.01
C LEU A 162 -10.06 -12.56 -11.49
N LEU A 163 -10.61 -13.70 -11.92
CA LEU A 163 -11.05 -13.89 -13.30
C LEU A 163 -12.22 -12.97 -13.68
N ALA A 164 -13.18 -12.80 -12.79
CA ALA A 164 -14.32 -11.90 -12.99
C ALA A 164 -13.87 -10.44 -13.10
N LYS A 165 -13.00 -9.99 -12.21
CA LYS A 165 -12.40 -8.64 -12.26
C LYS A 165 -11.64 -8.41 -13.56
N ARG A 166 -10.80 -9.37 -13.96
CA ARG A 166 -10.07 -9.28 -15.23
C ARG A 166 -10.99 -9.19 -16.47
N ARG A 167 -12.12 -9.89 -16.44
CA ARG A 167 -13.15 -9.77 -17.50
C ARG A 167 -13.79 -8.39 -17.46
N LEU A 168 -14.23 -7.95 -16.28
CA LEU A 168 -14.90 -6.65 -16.09
C LEU A 168 -14.01 -5.49 -16.54
N MET A 169 -12.71 -5.52 -16.21
CA MET A 169 -11.73 -4.52 -16.65
C MET A 169 -11.65 -4.37 -18.18
N ARG A 170 -12.01 -5.43 -18.93
CA ARG A 170 -11.99 -5.42 -20.40
C ARG A 170 -13.34 -5.01 -21.00
N SER A 171 -14.44 -5.50 -20.42
CA SER A 171 -15.79 -5.33 -20.97
C SER A 171 -16.50 -4.08 -20.48
N ALA A 172 -16.26 -3.66 -19.23
CA ALA A 172 -16.91 -2.51 -18.60
C ALA A 172 -15.97 -1.85 -17.58
N PRO A 173 -14.86 -1.21 -18.04
CA PRO A 173 -13.82 -0.67 -17.17
C PRO A 173 -14.34 0.38 -16.17
N ASP A 174 -15.39 1.11 -16.53
CA ASP A 174 -15.98 2.15 -15.66
C ASP A 174 -16.81 1.56 -14.50
N GLN A 175 -17.14 0.28 -14.55
CA GLN A 175 -17.84 -0.43 -13.47
C GLN A 175 -16.91 -1.11 -12.48
N VAL A 176 -15.62 -1.12 -12.75
CA VAL A 176 -14.64 -1.71 -11.82
C VAL A 176 -14.59 -0.88 -10.54
N ARG A 177 -14.71 -1.54 -9.39
CA ARG A 177 -14.55 -0.95 -8.05
C ARG A 177 -13.80 -1.96 -7.18
N PHE A 178 -13.10 -1.47 -6.15
CA PHE A 178 -12.59 -2.36 -5.10
C PHE A 178 -13.75 -2.99 -4.35
N ASP A 179 -13.61 -4.27 -4.01
CA ASP A 179 -14.58 -4.96 -3.16
C ASP A 179 -14.42 -4.50 -1.71
N ARG A 180 -15.54 -4.29 -1.03
CA ARG A 180 -15.54 -3.93 0.40
C ARG A 180 -15.46 -5.18 1.27
N MET A 181 -14.88 -4.99 2.46
CA MET A 181 -14.78 -6.01 3.49
C MET A 181 -15.42 -5.51 4.79
N THR A 182 -15.87 -6.44 5.61
CA THR A 182 -16.30 -6.14 6.98
C THR A 182 -15.07 -6.29 7.88
N PRO A 183 -14.69 -5.24 8.61
CA PRO A 183 -13.56 -5.31 9.52
C PRO A 183 -13.85 -6.29 10.68
N ILE A 184 -12.81 -6.99 11.12
CA ILE A 184 -12.87 -7.88 12.28
C ILE A 184 -12.30 -7.11 13.46
N VAL A 185 -13.18 -6.71 14.38
CA VAL A 185 -12.78 -6.01 15.60
C VAL A 185 -12.61 -7.05 16.71
N LYS A 186 -11.38 -7.28 17.13
CA LYS A 186 -11.05 -8.21 18.23
C LYS A 186 -9.81 -7.77 18.98
N GLU A 187 -9.67 -8.25 20.20
CA GLU A 187 -8.43 -8.17 20.97
C GLU A 187 -7.83 -9.57 21.20
N PRO A 188 -6.49 -9.74 21.14
CA PRO A 188 -5.52 -8.70 20.75
C PRO A 188 -5.65 -8.32 19.28
N PHE A 189 -5.24 -7.09 18.95
CA PHE A 189 -5.20 -6.58 17.58
C PHE A 189 -4.31 -7.50 16.70
N THR A 190 -4.83 -7.83 15.53
CA THR A 190 -4.07 -8.57 14.50
C THR A 190 -3.98 -7.68 13.26
N PRO A 191 -2.81 -7.48 12.67
CA PRO A 191 -2.67 -6.68 11.45
C PRO A 191 -3.65 -7.11 10.36
N ASP A 192 -4.23 -6.13 9.68
CA ASP A 192 -5.16 -6.25 8.55
C ASP A 192 -6.54 -6.89 8.88
N ASP A 193 -6.82 -7.30 10.14
CA ASP A 193 -8.16 -7.77 10.52
C ASP A 193 -9.21 -6.65 10.38
N ASP A 194 -8.82 -5.43 10.58
CA ASP A 194 -9.64 -4.22 10.46
C ASP A 194 -9.74 -3.66 9.03
N ALA A 195 -9.20 -4.37 8.04
CA ALA A 195 -9.31 -3.96 6.64
C ALA A 195 -10.76 -3.84 6.16
N ILE A 196 -11.06 -2.76 5.44
CA ILE A 196 -12.37 -2.46 4.85
C ILE A 196 -12.39 -2.60 3.33
N VAL A 197 -11.23 -2.76 2.71
CA VAL A 197 -11.06 -2.92 1.25
C VAL A 197 -10.32 -4.21 0.93
N ALA A 198 -10.89 -5.04 0.07
CA ALA A 198 -10.24 -6.25 -0.41
C ALA A 198 -9.23 -5.93 -1.52
N THR A 199 -8.07 -5.44 -1.12
CA THR A 199 -6.99 -5.06 -2.05
C THR A 199 -6.37 -6.26 -2.77
N ASN A 200 -5.90 -6.03 -3.99
CA ASN A 200 -5.11 -6.98 -4.79
C ASN A 200 -4.30 -6.25 -5.88
N GLY A 201 -3.22 -6.84 -6.33
CA GLY A 201 -2.32 -6.22 -7.31
C GLY A 201 -2.92 -5.99 -8.70
N LEU A 202 -3.98 -6.73 -9.06
CA LEU A 202 -4.64 -6.56 -10.36
C LEU A 202 -5.43 -5.23 -10.40
N GLU A 203 -6.23 -4.96 -9.37
CA GLU A 203 -7.02 -3.72 -9.26
C GLU A 203 -6.14 -2.51 -8.99
N MET A 204 -5.13 -2.63 -8.12
CA MET A 204 -4.16 -1.56 -7.87
C MET A 204 -3.49 -1.11 -9.19
N ALA A 205 -2.98 -2.06 -9.99
CA ALA A 205 -2.38 -1.76 -11.28
C ALA A 205 -3.39 -1.16 -12.29
N PHE A 206 -4.64 -1.61 -12.27
CA PHE A 206 -5.68 -1.08 -13.13
C PHE A 206 -5.99 0.39 -12.81
N PHE A 207 -6.19 0.73 -11.53
CA PHE A 207 -6.52 2.10 -11.15
C PHE A 207 -5.34 3.06 -11.30
N LEU A 208 -4.10 2.63 -11.04
CA LEU A 208 -2.92 3.44 -11.33
C LEU A 208 -2.79 3.78 -12.82
N ARG A 209 -3.07 2.81 -13.72
CA ARG A 209 -3.12 3.10 -15.18
C ARG A 209 -4.21 4.12 -15.53
N ARG A 210 -5.40 3.99 -14.95
CA ARG A 210 -6.49 4.94 -15.16
C ARG A 210 -6.17 6.35 -14.63
N ALA A 211 -5.36 6.43 -13.57
CA ALA A 211 -4.88 7.70 -13.02
C ALA A 211 -3.72 8.33 -13.82
N GLY A 212 -3.29 7.71 -14.93
CA GLY A 212 -2.26 8.26 -15.81
C GLY A 212 -0.85 7.75 -15.54
N CYS A 213 -0.71 6.55 -14.95
CA CYS A 213 0.58 5.90 -14.77
C CYS A 213 0.83 4.77 -15.77
N GLU A 214 2.08 4.58 -16.13
CA GLU A 214 2.59 3.34 -16.68
C GLU A 214 2.98 2.42 -15.52
N VAL A 215 2.45 1.19 -15.49
CA VAL A 215 2.78 0.20 -14.46
C VAL A 215 4.02 -0.55 -14.89
N GLU A 216 5.12 -0.31 -14.20
CA GLU A 216 6.42 -0.94 -14.48
C GLU A 216 6.48 -2.37 -13.96
N ARG A 217 5.96 -2.60 -12.73
CA ARG A 217 6.01 -3.93 -12.10
C ARG A 217 4.76 -4.18 -11.26
N VAL A 218 4.28 -5.42 -11.30
CA VAL A 218 3.34 -5.96 -10.33
C VAL A 218 3.98 -7.21 -9.76
N GLU A 219 4.22 -7.23 -8.48
CA GLU A 219 4.88 -8.32 -7.78
C GLU A 219 3.99 -8.86 -6.66
N CYS A 220 4.11 -10.15 -6.38
CA CYS A 220 3.73 -10.70 -5.09
C CYS A 220 4.98 -10.75 -4.19
N THR A 221 4.85 -10.29 -2.95
CA THR A 221 5.96 -10.21 -2.02
C THR A 221 5.65 -10.90 -0.70
N ASP A 222 6.63 -11.62 -0.18
CA ASP A 222 6.60 -12.17 1.18
C ASP A 222 8.05 -12.28 1.69
N ARG A 223 8.32 -11.76 2.89
CA ARG A 223 9.68 -11.71 3.47
C ARG A 223 10.31 -13.10 3.69
N TYR A 224 9.50 -14.15 3.73
CA TYR A 224 9.97 -15.51 3.96
C TYR A 224 10.16 -16.32 2.67
N VAL A 225 9.80 -15.76 1.51
CA VAL A 225 10.01 -16.41 0.23
C VAL A 225 11.41 -16.10 -0.28
N ARG A 226 12.21 -17.14 -0.51
CA ARG A 226 13.59 -16.98 -1.01
C ARG A 226 13.59 -16.30 -2.38
N PRO A 227 14.57 -15.41 -2.66
CA PRO A 227 14.61 -14.62 -3.88
C PRO A 227 14.40 -15.39 -5.19
N PRO A 228 15.02 -16.59 -5.42
CA PRO A 228 14.80 -17.35 -6.66
C PRO A 228 13.34 -17.77 -6.85
N ILE A 229 12.69 -18.19 -5.78
CA ILE A 229 11.26 -18.58 -5.81
C ILE A 229 10.39 -17.36 -6.05
N GLY A 230 10.65 -16.26 -5.36
CA GLY A 230 9.95 -14.99 -5.55
C GLY A 230 10.07 -14.50 -6.99
N TRP A 231 11.25 -14.55 -7.58
CA TRP A 231 11.48 -14.19 -8.97
C TRP A 231 10.63 -15.05 -9.93
N LEU A 232 10.66 -16.38 -9.78
CA LEU A 232 9.87 -17.28 -10.62
C LEU A 232 8.37 -17.02 -10.51
N LEU A 233 7.84 -16.78 -9.30
CA LEU A 233 6.42 -16.47 -9.08
C LEU A 233 6.03 -15.18 -9.79
N ASN A 234 6.91 -14.18 -9.79
CA ASN A 234 6.65 -12.87 -10.39
C ASN A 234 6.75 -12.85 -11.93
N LEU A 235 7.34 -13.87 -12.55
CA LEU A 235 7.28 -14.07 -14.01
C LEU A 235 5.96 -14.67 -14.49
N THR A 236 5.10 -15.14 -13.57
CA THR A 236 3.87 -15.86 -13.88
C THR A 236 2.63 -15.09 -13.42
N PRO A 237 1.40 -15.47 -13.83
CA PRO A 237 0.17 -14.92 -13.28
C PRO A 237 0.00 -15.13 -11.75
N PHE A 238 0.80 -15.97 -11.12
CA PHE A 238 0.78 -16.20 -9.68
C PHE A 238 1.03 -14.92 -8.87
N ARG A 239 1.75 -13.94 -9.42
CA ARG A 239 1.92 -12.60 -8.81
C ARG A 239 0.60 -11.90 -8.43
N TYR A 240 -0.52 -12.24 -9.07
CA TYR A 240 -1.83 -11.70 -8.72
C TYR A 240 -2.59 -12.56 -7.71
N ALA A 241 -2.17 -13.80 -7.51
CA ALA A 241 -2.90 -14.81 -6.75
C ALA A 241 -2.23 -15.24 -5.44
N MET A 242 -1.04 -14.72 -5.14
CA MET A 242 -0.23 -15.12 -3.99
C MET A 242 0.27 -13.91 -3.21
N PHE A 243 0.60 -14.13 -1.94
CA PHE A 243 1.27 -13.19 -1.02
C PHE A 243 0.71 -11.76 -1.03
N ASN A 244 1.51 -10.77 -0.62
CA ASN A 244 1.12 -9.36 -0.62
C ASN A 244 1.32 -8.75 -2.02
N ALA A 245 0.45 -7.83 -2.39
CA ALA A 245 0.56 -7.09 -3.64
C ALA A 245 1.57 -5.94 -3.49
N PHE A 246 2.40 -5.77 -4.53
CA PHE A 246 3.41 -4.72 -4.59
C PHE A 246 3.44 -4.17 -6.02
N VAL A 247 3.01 -2.94 -6.20
CA VAL A 247 2.84 -2.32 -7.52
C VAL A 247 3.72 -1.09 -7.63
N VAL A 248 4.59 -1.10 -8.63
CA VAL A 248 5.45 0.03 -8.99
C VAL A 248 4.94 0.61 -10.31
N ALA A 249 4.69 1.90 -10.30
CA ALA A 249 4.22 2.63 -11.48
C ALA A 249 4.96 3.96 -11.63
N ARG A 250 4.93 4.51 -12.82
CA ARG A 250 5.52 5.80 -13.15
C ARG A 250 4.46 6.72 -13.75
N ARG A 251 4.37 7.94 -13.25
CA ARG A 251 3.45 8.93 -13.83
C ARG A 251 3.91 9.34 -15.22
N VAL A 252 3.02 9.23 -16.23
CA VAL A 252 3.38 9.53 -17.63
C VAL A 252 3.33 11.03 -17.92
N ARG A 253 2.33 11.75 -17.36
CA ARG A 253 2.11 13.18 -17.64
C ARG A 253 1.57 13.93 -16.42
#